data_870491128d20350c6e269ec820000226
#
_entry.id   870491128d20350c6e269ec820000226
#
_cell.length_a   1.000
_cell.length_b   1.000
_cell.length_c   1.000
_cell.angle_alpha   90.00
_cell.angle_beta   90.00
_cell.angle_gamma   90.00
#
_symmetry.space_group_name_H-M   'P 1'
#
loop_
_entity.id
_entity.type
_entity.pdbx_description
1 polymer ?
#
loop_
_entity_poly.entity_id
_entity_poly.type
_entity_poly.pdbx_seq_one_letter_code
_entity_poly.pdbx_strand_id
1 'polypeptide(L)'
;MKKKGKSTFSKIIAWLHLWPSIVAGIILVFVSLTGTIIVYGDEIMQWSAGKEARYIEPNGVPLKIDEITAIHKEKFPGHSFSYIVVDRDPSKSWVINSVDLKDRKLSFIYINPYTGEVLKQDRSISFFYVMAQLHSNLLMGKTGGWIVAISTIIFVLSTLTGLVLWWPKKWTKATRDSSFKIKWKAKFKRLNYDLHNVFGFYSAIICFLLGMTGLLIFFSPLMKGTVSLFGGEGKMWFYTLQDYPRDHEATKDLAFYDTNVLIQKAFDLHPDKTIIRIWTYNYDNVSIYPFFLGTNAGLKSEEGKEAIYFDKFSGEMVNDSKEQKIYDKVDNLVWQIHMGQWWGRRNKKSKSKK
;
A
#
# COMPACT_ATOMS: atom_id res chain seq x y z
N MET A 1 -3.79 35.15 -47.20
CA MET A 1 -3.86 35.25 -45.71
C MET A 1 -2.65 34.55 -45.09
N LYS A 2 -1.71 35.28 -44.49
CA LYS A 2 -0.58 34.66 -43.74
C LYS A 2 -1.15 33.83 -42.55
N LYS A 3 -0.86 32.53 -42.50
CA LYS A 3 -1.16 31.71 -41.31
C LYS A 3 -0.50 32.36 -40.10
N LYS A 4 -1.29 32.90 -39.19
CA LYS A 4 -0.76 33.40 -37.88
C LYS A 4 0.03 32.27 -37.22
N GLY A 5 1.33 32.47 -37.05
CA GLY A 5 2.20 31.49 -36.42
C GLY A 5 1.70 31.15 -35.00
N LYS A 6 2.04 29.96 -34.50
CA LYS A 6 1.78 29.62 -33.09
C LYS A 6 2.41 30.64 -32.15
N SER A 7 1.70 31.05 -31.09
CA SER A 7 2.25 31.96 -30.08
C SER A 7 3.48 31.31 -29.41
N THR A 8 4.39 32.12 -28.89
CA THR A 8 5.60 31.69 -28.16
C THR A 8 5.19 30.74 -27.01
N PHE A 9 4.16 31.10 -26.25
CA PHE A 9 3.57 30.23 -25.19
C PHE A 9 3.20 28.84 -25.74
N SER A 10 2.47 28.73 -26.83
CA SER A 10 2.07 27.44 -27.41
C SER A 10 3.27 26.61 -27.90
N LYS A 11 4.37 27.25 -28.31
CA LYS A 11 5.62 26.56 -28.69
C LYS A 11 6.33 26.01 -27.46
N ILE A 12 6.42 26.79 -26.39
CA ILE A 12 7.04 26.38 -25.13
C ILE A 12 6.28 25.19 -24.52
N ILE A 13 4.94 25.28 -24.44
CA ILE A 13 4.10 24.19 -23.91
C ILE A 13 4.26 22.91 -24.74
N ALA A 14 4.28 23.02 -26.05
CA ALA A 14 4.47 21.87 -26.94
C ALA A 14 5.86 21.23 -26.76
N TRP A 15 6.90 22.04 -26.56
CA TRP A 15 8.25 21.58 -26.31
C TRP A 15 8.36 20.86 -24.95
N LEU A 16 7.82 21.46 -23.89
CA LEU A 16 7.76 20.89 -22.55
C LEU A 16 6.96 19.58 -22.48
N HIS A 17 5.88 19.51 -23.27
CA HIS A 17 5.10 18.29 -23.35
C HIS A 17 5.84 17.17 -24.10
N LEU A 18 6.58 17.46 -25.14
CA LEU A 18 7.16 16.45 -26.02
C LEU A 18 8.51 15.92 -25.50
N TRP A 19 9.51 16.80 -25.39
CA TRP A 19 10.89 16.36 -25.21
C TRP A 19 11.17 15.72 -23.82
N PRO A 20 10.78 16.34 -22.70
CA PRO A 20 10.96 15.71 -21.41
C PRO A 20 10.16 14.42 -21.28
N SER A 21 8.94 14.34 -21.90
CA SER A 21 8.10 13.15 -21.81
C SER A 21 8.66 11.96 -22.57
N ILE A 22 9.40 12.17 -23.67
CA ILE A 22 10.05 11.06 -24.37
C ILE A 22 11.10 10.40 -23.48
N VAL A 23 11.91 11.19 -22.78
CA VAL A 23 12.95 10.68 -21.87
C VAL A 23 12.32 9.99 -20.66
N ALA A 24 11.37 10.68 -19.98
CA ALA A 24 10.70 10.13 -18.82
C ALA A 24 9.80 8.94 -19.15
N GLY A 25 9.26 8.89 -20.38
CA GLY A 25 8.30 7.88 -20.82
C GLY A 25 8.82 6.44 -20.71
N ILE A 26 10.11 6.21 -21.00
CA ILE A 26 10.73 4.88 -20.88
C ILE A 26 10.65 4.40 -19.41
N ILE A 27 11.04 5.27 -18.48
CA ILE A 27 10.98 4.96 -17.04
C ILE A 27 9.54 4.75 -16.59
N LEU A 28 8.62 5.62 -17.04
CA LEU A 28 7.22 5.57 -16.63
C LEU A 28 6.46 4.36 -17.15
N VAL A 29 6.75 3.87 -18.36
CA VAL A 29 6.19 2.61 -18.85
C VAL A 29 6.60 1.47 -17.93
N PHE A 30 7.89 1.40 -17.56
CA PHE A 30 8.40 0.38 -16.66
C PHE A 30 7.78 0.47 -15.26
N VAL A 31 7.72 1.68 -14.69
CA VAL A 31 7.07 1.94 -13.40
C VAL A 31 5.59 1.56 -13.44
N SER A 32 4.86 1.92 -14.52
CA SER A 32 3.44 1.57 -14.65
C SER A 32 3.19 0.07 -14.74
N LEU A 33 4.04 -0.67 -15.46
CA LEU A 33 3.93 -2.13 -15.56
C LEU A 33 4.17 -2.80 -14.20
N THR A 34 5.24 -2.40 -13.51
CA THR A 34 5.54 -2.94 -12.16
C THR A 34 4.47 -2.59 -11.15
N GLY A 35 3.95 -1.35 -11.18
CA GLY A 35 2.83 -0.94 -10.35
C GLY A 35 1.55 -1.75 -10.60
N THR A 36 1.23 -2.03 -11.87
CA THR A 36 0.10 -2.90 -12.23
C THR A 36 0.25 -4.30 -11.65
N ILE A 37 1.44 -4.88 -11.74
CA ILE A 37 1.72 -6.20 -11.16
C ILE A 37 1.50 -6.18 -9.62
N ILE A 38 1.97 -5.14 -8.93
CA ILE A 38 1.81 -4.99 -7.47
C ILE A 38 0.33 -4.93 -7.09
N VAL A 39 -0.50 -4.24 -7.86
CA VAL A 39 -1.94 -4.11 -7.57
C VAL A 39 -2.66 -5.46 -7.52
N TYR A 40 -2.22 -6.44 -8.29
CA TYR A 40 -2.76 -7.81 -8.26
C TYR A 40 -2.01 -8.76 -7.32
N GLY A 41 -1.10 -8.23 -6.50
CA GLY A 41 -0.24 -9.03 -5.64
C GLY A 41 -1.00 -9.86 -4.62
N ASP A 42 -2.01 -9.28 -3.98
CA ASP A 42 -2.77 -9.98 -2.94
C ASP A 42 -3.52 -11.19 -3.49
N GLU A 43 -4.15 -11.05 -4.65
CA GLU A 43 -4.87 -12.12 -5.31
C GLU A 43 -3.92 -13.25 -5.75
N ILE A 44 -2.75 -12.89 -6.29
CA ILE A 44 -1.74 -13.86 -6.74
C ILE A 44 -1.11 -14.59 -5.54
N MET A 45 -0.78 -13.87 -4.45
CA MET A 45 -0.22 -14.49 -3.24
C MET A 45 -1.24 -15.44 -2.59
N GLN A 46 -2.52 -15.06 -2.52
CA GLN A 46 -3.57 -15.94 -2.02
C GLN A 46 -3.77 -17.18 -2.89
N TRP A 47 -3.67 -17.03 -4.20
CA TRP A 47 -3.72 -18.15 -5.13
C TRP A 47 -2.48 -19.05 -4.97
N SER A 48 -1.29 -18.48 -4.86
CA SER A 48 -0.03 -19.19 -4.60
C SER A 48 -0.09 -20.00 -3.31
N ALA A 49 -0.62 -19.41 -2.24
CA ALA A 49 -0.77 -20.10 -0.96
C ALA A 49 -1.64 -21.36 -1.06
N GLY A 50 -2.71 -21.31 -1.86
CA GLY A 50 -3.69 -22.37 -1.99
C GLY A 50 -4.71 -22.37 -0.86
N LYS A 51 -5.79 -23.13 -1.03
CA LYS A 51 -6.85 -23.21 -0.01
C LYS A 51 -6.41 -23.98 1.23
N GLU A 52 -5.63 -25.04 1.05
CA GLU A 52 -5.17 -25.93 2.12
C GLU A 52 -4.28 -25.22 3.15
N ALA A 53 -3.47 -24.27 2.72
CA ALA A 53 -2.66 -23.47 3.64
C ALA A 53 -3.45 -22.35 4.32
N ARG A 54 -4.56 -21.89 3.71
CA ARG A 54 -5.30 -20.71 4.17
C ARG A 54 -6.48 -21.05 5.06
N TYR A 55 -6.98 -22.27 5.00
CA TYR A 55 -8.16 -22.72 5.75
C TYR A 55 -7.82 -23.96 6.56
N ILE A 56 -8.31 -23.97 7.77
CA ILE A 56 -8.09 -25.03 8.77
C ILE A 56 -9.41 -25.36 9.46
N GLU A 57 -9.45 -26.47 10.15
CA GLU A 57 -10.56 -26.79 11.05
C GLU A 57 -10.23 -26.23 12.44
N PRO A 58 -11.10 -25.37 13.00
CA PRO A 58 -10.93 -24.85 14.36
C PRO A 58 -10.90 -25.99 15.37
N ASN A 59 -9.91 -25.99 16.25
CA ASN A 59 -9.76 -27.01 17.26
C ASN A 59 -9.23 -26.43 18.59
N GLY A 60 -10.13 -26.11 19.50
CA GLY A 60 -9.77 -25.61 20.83
C GLY A 60 -9.45 -24.11 20.88
N VAL A 61 -8.51 -23.74 21.74
CA VAL A 61 -8.05 -22.36 21.92
C VAL A 61 -6.77 -22.14 21.12
N PRO A 62 -6.64 -21.02 20.38
CA PRO A 62 -5.41 -20.72 19.68
C PRO A 62 -4.21 -20.59 20.63
N LEU A 63 -3.04 -20.95 20.13
CA LEU A 63 -1.77 -20.71 20.80
C LEU A 63 -1.53 -19.22 21.02
N LYS A 64 -0.82 -18.86 22.05
CA LYS A 64 -0.41 -17.48 22.31
C LYS A 64 0.63 -17.03 21.30
N ILE A 65 0.74 -15.73 21.08
CA ILE A 65 1.73 -15.16 20.16
C ILE A 65 3.16 -15.55 20.52
N ASP A 66 3.45 -15.66 21.83
CA ASP A 66 4.78 -16.07 22.30
C ASP A 66 5.10 -17.52 21.94
N GLU A 67 4.11 -18.44 22.04
CA GLU A 67 4.24 -19.84 21.63
C GLU A 67 4.46 -19.94 20.13
N ILE A 68 3.70 -19.20 19.34
CA ILE A 68 3.88 -19.12 17.87
C ILE A 68 5.27 -18.56 17.51
N THR A 69 5.73 -17.56 18.25
CA THR A 69 7.07 -16.96 18.04
C THR A 69 8.16 -17.97 18.35
N ALA A 70 8.01 -18.75 19.43
CA ALA A 70 8.95 -19.82 19.78
C ALA A 70 9.00 -20.92 18.71
N ILE A 71 7.85 -21.37 18.21
CA ILE A 71 7.75 -22.34 17.12
C ILE A 71 8.42 -21.82 15.85
N HIS A 72 8.17 -20.54 15.50
CA HIS A 72 8.81 -19.94 14.34
C HIS A 72 10.34 -19.92 14.50
N LYS A 73 10.85 -19.51 15.63
CA LYS A 73 12.28 -19.44 15.91
C LYS A 73 12.97 -20.82 15.83
N GLU A 74 12.27 -21.86 16.29
CA GLU A 74 12.75 -23.26 16.25
C GLU A 74 12.77 -23.79 14.80
N LYS A 75 11.66 -23.62 14.07
CA LYS A 75 11.50 -24.17 12.71
C LYS A 75 12.24 -23.39 11.62
N PHE A 76 12.50 -22.10 11.85
CA PHE A 76 13.15 -21.19 10.90
C PHE A 76 14.36 -20.47 11.55
N PRO A 77 15.41 -21.22 11.94
CA PRO A 77 16.60 -20.61 12.50
C PRO A 77 17.25 -19.66 11.48
N GLY A 78 17.64 -18.47 11.93
CA GLY A 78 18.19 -17.42 11.05
C GLY A 78 17.16 -16.57 10.32
N HIS A 79 15.87 -16.77 10.59
CA HIS A 79 14.82 -15.88 10.11
C HIS A 79 14.43 -14.86 11.18
N SER A 80 14.05 -13.66 10.74
CA SER A 80 13.40 -12.64 11.57
C SER A 80 11.88 -12.76 11.44
N PHE A 81 11.18 -12.71 12.56
CA PHE A 81 9.72 -12.63 12.63
C PHE A 81 9.32 -11.15 12.67
N SER A 82 8.83 -10.62 11.55
CA SER A 82 8.49 -9.19 11.48
C SER A 82 7.11 -8.88 12.06
N TYR A 83 6.10 -9.65 11.67
CA TYR A 83 4.73 -9.53 12.19
C TYR A 83 3.93 -10.80 11.92
N ILE A 84 2.82 -10.94 12.67
CA ILE A 84 1.82 -11.96 12.45
C ILE A 84 0.47 -11.32 12.13
N VAL A 85 -0.25 -11.91 11.20
CA VAL A 85 -1.64 -11.58 10.87
C VAL A 85 -2.55 -12.63 11.48
N VAL A 86 -3.43 -12.16 12.34
CA VAL A 86 -4.50 -12.92 12.98
C VAL A 86 -5.80 -12.59 12.26
N ASP A 87 -6.54 -13.60 11.81
CA ASP A 87 -7.86 -13.43 11.19
C ASP A 87 -8.95 -13.64 12.24
N ARG A 88 -10.05 -12.87 12.15
CA ARG A 88 -11.23 -13.04 13.02
C ARG A 88 -11.94 -14.36 12.75
N ASP A 89 -11.90 -14.83 11.50
CA ASP A 89 -12.50 -16.11 11.11
C ASP A 89 -11.67 -17.27 11.68
N PRO A 90 -12.21 -18.06 12.63
CA PRO A 90 -11.46 -19.12 13.28
C PRO A 90 -11.05 -20.25 12.31
N SER A 91 -11.66 -20.32 11.14
CA SER A 91 -11.31 -21.29 10.10
C SER A 91 -10.13 -20.85 9.22
N LYS A 92 -9.47 -19.73 9.57
CA LYS A 92 -8.30 -19.22 8.85
C LYS A 92 -7.00 -19.54 9.58
N SER A 93 -6.01 -19.94 8.82
CA SER A 93 -4.63 -19.98 9.30
C SER A 93 -4.13 -18.58 9.63
N TRP A 94 -3.21 -18.46 10.59
CA TRP A 94 -2.47 -17.23 10.83
C TRP A 94 -1.28 -17.13 9.87
N VAL A 95 -0.86 -15.90 9.56
CA VAL A 95 0.20 -15.67 8.59
C VAL A 95 1.33 -14.89 9.21
N ILE A 96 2.51 -15.48 9.23
CA ILE A 96 3.73 -14.84 9.73
C ILE A 96 4.49 -14.24 8.55
N ASN A 97 4.87 -12.98 8.63
CA ASN A 97 5.86 -12.38 7.74
C ASN A 97 7.25 -12.69 8.28
N SER A 98 7.97 -13.50 7.54
CA SER A 98 9.28 -14.01 7.90
C SER A 98 10.34 -13.56 6.90
N VAL A 99 11.50 -13.12 7.39
CA VAL A 99 12.61 -12.66 6.57
C VAL A 99 13.83 -13.55 6.85
N ASP A 100 14.32 -14.23 5.83
CA ASP A 100 15.63 -14.90 5.89
C ASP A 100 16.73 -13.83 6.01
N LEU A 101 17.45 -13.82 7.12
CA LEU A 101 18.47 -12.80 7.40
C LEU A 101 19.72 -12.94 6.53
N LYS A 102 19.99 -14.12 6.00
CA LYS A 102 21.12 -14.40 5.12
C LYS A 102 20.86 -13.88 3.70
N ASP A 103 19.75 -14.31 3.12
CA ASP A 103 19.41 -14.03 1.72
C ASP A 103 18.49 -12.80 1.55
N ARG A 104 18.03 -12.22 2.64
CA ARG A 104 17.06 -11.10 2.66
C ARG A 104 15.75 -11.43 1.94
N LYS A 105 15.39 -12.70 1.86
CA LYS A 105 14.16 -13.16 1.21
C LYS A 105 13.00 -13.15 2.18
N LEU A 106 11.91 -12.56 1.73
CA LEU A 106 10.64 -12.53 2.43
C LEU A 106 9.84 -13.81 2.15
N SER A 107 9.14 -14.30 3.17
CA SER A 107 8.15 -15.36 3.01
C SER A 107 6.96 -15.15 3.93
N PHE A 108 5.79 -15.59 3.47
CA PHE A 108 4.64 -15.78 4.32
C PHE A 108 4.60 -17.22 4.80
N ILE A 109 4.61 -17.40 6.12
CA ILE A 109 4.48 -18.71 6.75
C ILE A 109 3.06 -18.83 7.25
N TYR A 110 2.31 -19.75 6.64
CA TYR A 110 0.96 -20.10 7.05
C TYR A 110 1.07 -21.11 8.19
N ILE A 111 0.47 -20.81 9.33
CA ILE A 111 0.53 -21.65 10.53
C ILE A 111 -0.87 -21.92 11.05
N ASN A 112 -1.11 -23.16 11.47
CA ASN A 112 -2.33 -23.52 12.20
C ASN A 112 -2.21 -22.94 13.62
N PRO A 113 -3.07 -21.97 14.01
CA PRO A 113 -2.97 -21.32 15.31
C PRO A 113 -3.29 -22.26 16.49
N TYR A 114 -3.95 -23.39 16.24
CA TYR A 114 -4.36 -24.32 17.30
C TYR A 114 -3.28 -25.36 17.62
N THR A 115 -2.48 -25.75 16.62
CA THR A 115 -1.49 -26.83 16.74
C THR A 115 -0.05 -26.34 16.62
N GLY A 116 0.17 -25.14 16.08
CA GLY A 116 1.51 -24.65 15.73
C GLY A 116 2.12 -25.35 14.50
N GLU A 117 1.32 -26.11 13.77
CA GLU A 117 1.77 -26.76 12.53
C GLU A 117 2.01 -25.71 11.43
N VAL A 118 3.18 -25.78 10.78
CA VAL A 118 3.47 -24.99 9.60
C VAL A 118 2.85 -25.67 8.39
N LEU A 119 1.81 -25.03 7.85
CA LEU A 119 1.07 -25.51 6.69
C LEU A 119 1.80 -25.23 5.38
N LYS A 120 2.40 -24.05 5.27
CA LYS A 120 3.13 -23.65 4.07
C LYS A 120 4.09 -22.49 4.34
N GLN A 121 5.24 -22.51 3.69
CA GLN A 121 6.10 -21.33 3.48
C GLN A 121 5.91 -20.85 2.04
N ASP A 122 5.27 -19.70 1.85
CA ASP A 122 5.05 -19.08 0.53
C ASP A 122 6.03 -17.93 0.31
N ARG A 123 6.83 -18.04 -0.77
CA ARG A 123 7.84 -17.03 -1.12
C ARG A 123 7.37 -16.05 -2.19
N SER A 124 6.11 -16.10 -2.62
CA SER A 124 5.57 -15.20 -3.64
C SER A 124 5.69 -13.72 -3.24
N ILE A 125 5.64 -13.41 -1.96
CA ILE A 125 5.86 -12.04 -1.46
C ILE A 125 7.24 -11.47 -1.85
N SER A 126 8.28 -12.32 -1.96
CA SER A 126 9.60 -11.87 -2.42
C SER A 126 9.58 -11.34 -3.85
N PHE A 127 8.79 -11.95 -4.73
CA PHE A 127 8.60 -11.44 -6.09
C PHE A 127 7.94 -10.05 -6.06
N PHE A 128 6.87 -9.88 -5.28
CA PHE A 128 6.20 -8.58 -5.17
C PHE A 128 7.06 -7.53 -4.50
N TYR A 129 7.90 -7.92 -3.55
CA TYR A 129 8.90 -7.01 -2.99
C TYR A 129 9.89 -6.50 -4.06
N VAL A 130 10.38 -7.38 -4.93
CA VAL A 130 11.23 -6.99 -6.07
C VAL A 130 10.46 -6.05 -7.02
N MET A 131 9.20 -6.36 -7.32
CA MET A 131 8.36 -5.47 -8.14
C MET A 131 8.17 -4.09 -7.49
N ALA A 132 7.98 -4.04 -6.17
CA ALA A 132 7.87 -2.78 -5.43
C ALA A 132 9.19 -1.97 -5.46
N GLN A 133 10.33 -2.64 -5.32
CA GLN A 133 11.64 -1.99 -5.46
C GLN A 133 11.89 -1.48 -6.89
N LEU A 134 11.51 -2.25 -7.90
CA LEU A 134 11.56 -1.81 -9.30
C LEU A 134 10.66 -0.59 -9.53
N HIS A 135 9.45 -0.62 -9.01
CA HIS A 135 8.48 0.47 -9.13
C HIS A 135 8.96 1.76 -8.45
N SER A 136 9.48 1.66 -7.25
CA SER A 136 9.83 2.83 -6.43
C SER A 136 11.23 3.37 -6.67
N ASN A 137 12.20 2.51 -7.03
CA ASN A 137 13.61 2.89 -7.10
C ASN A 137 14.45 2.13 -8.13
N LEU A 138 13.84 1.39 -9.05
CA LEU A 138 14.52 0.68 -10.14
C LEU A 138 15.61 -0.31 -9.64
N LEU A 139 15.52 -0.82 -8.42
CA LEU A 139 16.56 -1.58 -7.71
C LEU A 139 17.89 -0.83 -7.51
N MET A 140 17.89 0.50 -7.69
CA MET A 140 19.08 1.35 -7.57
C MET A 140 19.08 2.17 -6.26
N GLY A 141 18.25 1.80 -5.30
CA GLY A 141 18.13 2.49 -4.01
C GLY A 141 17.81 3.98 -4.16
N LYS A 142 18.51 4.82 -3.42
CA LYS A 142 18.23 6.27 -3.40
C LYS A 142 18.35 6.94 -4.78
N THR A 143 19.34 6.57 -5.57
CA THR A 143 19.55 7.13 -6.92
C THR A 143 18.38 6.81 -7.84
N GLY A 144 17.96 5.53 -7.86
CA GLY A 144 16.79 5.11 -8.66
C GLY A 144 15.50 5.78 -8.20
N GLY A 145 15.32 5.95 -6.88
CA GLY A 145 14.17 6.70 -6.33
C GLY A 145 14.10 8.13 -6.87
N TRP A 146 15.22 8.84 -6.96
CA TRP A 146 15.25 10.17 -7.57
C TRP A 146 14.97 10.15 -9.08
N ILE A 147 15.45 9.14 -9.81
CA ILE A 147 15.13 8.97 -11.24
C ILE A 147 13.62 8.79 -11.44
N VAL A 148 12.98 7.93 -10.64
CA VAL A 148 11.53 7.72 -10.68
C VAL A 148 10.79 9.01 -10.30
N ALA A 149 11.20 9.68 -9.22
CA ALA A 149 10.54 10.91 -8.77
C ALA A 149 10.61 12.03 -9.82
N ILE A 150 11.79 12.29 -10.41
CA ILE A 150 11.96 13.30 -11.48
C ILE A 150 11.11 12.92 -12.71
N SER A 151 11.12 11.65 -13.10
CA SER A 151 10.28 11.16 -14.22
C SER A 151 8.79 11.36 -13.92
N THR A 152 8.36 11.15 -12.68
CA THR A 152 6.98 11.37 -12.24
C THR A 152 6.62 12.86 -12.23
N ILE A 153 7.52 13.77 -11.82
CA ILE A 153 7.32 15.22 -11.92
C ILE A 153 7.11 15.62 -13.37
N ILE A 154 7.98 15.13 -14.27
CA ILE A 154 7.85 15.38 -15.72
C ILE A 154 6.49 14.87 -16.21
N PHE A 155 6.05 13.70 -15.78
CA PHE A 155 4.77 13.12 -16.15
C PHE A 155 3.57 13.97 -15.70
N VAL A 156 3.58 14.43 -14.45
CA VAL A 156 2.54 15.33 -13.92
C VAL A 156 2.47 16.62 -14.74
N LEU A 157 3.62 17.24 -15.00
CA LEU A 157 3.70 18.43 -15.85
C LEU A 157 3.23 18.13 -17.29
N SER A 158 3.57 16.96 -17.82
CA SER A 158 3.14 16.54 -19.17
C SER A 158 1.64 16.30 -19.23
N THR A 159 1.04 15.77 -18.17
CA THR A 159 -0.42 15.61 -18.11
C THR A 159 -1.12 16.96 -18.15
N LEU A 160 -0.64 17.94 -17.38
CA LEU A 160 -1.18 19.31 -17.39
C LEU A 160 -0.98 20.02 -18.72
N THR A 161 0.23 19.97 -19.28
CA THR A 161 0.53 20.59 -20.57
C THR A 161 -0.22 19.90 -21.73
N GLY A 162 -0.43 18.57 -21.61
CA GLY A 162 -1.24 17.80 -22.54
C GLY A 162 -2.68 18.25 -22.57
N LEU A 163 -3.31 18.53 -21.44
CA LEU A 163 -4.67 19.07 -21.36
C LEU A 163 -4.76 20.47 -21.99
N VAL A 164 -3.75 21.33 -21.78
CA VAL A 164 -3.66 22.64 -22.42
C VAL A 164 -3.58 22.50 -23.95
N LEU A 165 -2.78 21.56 -24.45
CA LEU A 165 -2.63 21.32 -25.90
C LEU A 165 -3.85 20.66 -26.51
N TRP A 166 -4.52 19.81 -25.73
CA TRP A 166 -5.75 19.12 -26.14
C TRP A 166 -6.94 20.08 -26.28
N TRP A 167 -7.00 21.17 -25.49
CA TRP A 167 -8.13 22.09 -25.47
C TRP A 167 -8.24 22.86 -26.79
N PRO A 168 -9.34 22.72 -27.57
CA PRO A 168 -9.47 23.39 -28.84
C PRO A 168 -9.80 24.88 -28.68
N LYS A 169 -9.25 25.71 -29.58
CA LYS A 169 -9.54 27.16 -29.58
C LYS A 169 -11.00 27.50 -29.81
N LYS A 170 -11.71 26.66 -30.56
CA LYS A 170 -13.16 26.78 -30.83
C LYS A 170 -13.78 25.38 -30.82
N TRP A 171 -14.90 25.26 -30.15
CA TRP A 171 -15.70 24.02 -30.10
C TRP A 171 -16.65 23.93 -31.27
N THR A 172 -16.20 23.38 -32.40
CA THR A 172 -17.00 23.03 -33.57
C THR A 172 -17.28 21.52 -33.55
N LYS A 173 -18.23 21.05 -34.37
CA LYS A 173 -18.47 19.61 -34.57
C LYS A 173 -17.19 18.88 -34.96
N ALA A 174 -16.40 19.43 -35.87
CA ALA A 174 -15.14 18.84 -36.33
C ALA A 174 -14.08 18.75 -35.24
N THR A 175 -13.89 19.80 -34.40
CA THR A 175 -12.95 19.81 -33.31
C THR A 175 -13.40 18.87 -32.20
N ARG A 176 -14.69 18.83 -31.85
CA ARG A 176 -15.25 17.91 -30.90
C ARG A 176 -15.04 16.45 -31.31
N ASP A 177 -15.37 16.11 -32.57
CA ASP A 177 -15.15 14.76 -33.08
C ASP A 177 -13.67 14.36 -33.08
N SER A 178 -12.75 15.28 -33.38
CA SER A 178 -11.31 15.00 -33.32
C SER A 178 -10.74 14.92 -31.89
N SER A 179 -11.40 15.50 -30.90
CA SER A 179 -11.00 15.44 -29.49
C SER A 179 -11.43 14.16 -28.77
N PHE A 180 -12.59 13.59 -29.17
CA PHE A 180 -13.21 12.49 -28.45
C PHE A 180 -13.40 11.20 -29.28
N LYS A 181 -13.14 11.22 -30.60
CA LYS A 181 -13.34 10.06 -31.47
C LYS A 181 -12.05 9.63 -32.15
N ILE A 182 -11.83 8.34 -32.23
CA ILE A 182 -10.71 7.69 -32.91
C ILE A 182 -11.15 7.31 -34.33
N LYS A 183 -10.38 7.73 -35.35
CA LYS A 183 -10.60 7.34 -36.73
C LYS A 183 -9.84 6.05 -37.03
N TRP A 184 -10.44 4.91 -36.69
CA TRP A 184 -9.85 3.58 -36.81
C TRP A 184 -9.32 3.21 -38.20
N LYS A 185 -9.95 3.73 -39.27
CA LYS A 185 -9.54 3.48 -40.66
C LYS A 185 -8.52 4.50 -41.19
N ALA A 186 -8.00 5.38 -40.33
CA ALA A 186 -7.00 6.37 -40.74
C ALA A 186 -5.62 5.75 -40.92
N LYS A 187 -4.72 6.44 -41.65
CA LYS A 187 -3.30 6.06 -41.71
C LYS A 187 -2.64 6.07 -40.36
N PHE A 188 -1.63 5.22 -40.14
CA PHE A 188 -0.95 5.00 -38.85
C PHE A 188 -0.63 6.28 -38.07
N LYS A 189 -0.03 7.28 -38.72
CA LYS A 189 0.31 8.56 -38.08
C LYS A 189 -0.92 9.27 -37.48
N ARG A 190 -2.05 9.24 -38.20
CA ARG A 190 -3.31 9.86 -37.73
C ARG A 190 -3.93 9.01 -36.62
N LEU A 191 -3.95 7.70 -36.79
CA LEU A 191 -4.48 6.78 -35.77
C LEU A 191 -3.70 6.93 -34.43
N ASN A 192 -2.36 6.95 -34.47
CA ASN A 192 -1.54 7.14 -33.30
C ASN A 192 -1.81 8.49 -32.60
N TYR A 193 -1.98 9.56 -33.40
CA TYR A 193 -2.37 10.87 -32.85
C TYR A 193 -3.74 10.81 -32.15
N ASP A 194 -4.75 10.20 -32.78
CA ASP A 194 -6.09 10.10 -32.21
C ASP A 194 -6.09 9.24 -30.94
N LEU A 195 -5.36 8.12 -30.92
CA LEU A 195 -5.20 7.26 -29.74
C LEU A 195 -4.58 8.06 -28.58
N HIS A 196 -3.46 8.74 -28.81
CA HIS A 196 -2.82 9.55 -27.80
C HIS A 196 -3.73 10.67 -27.28
N ASN A 197 -4.41 11.37 -28.20
CA ASN A 197 -5.25 12.51 -27.87
C ASN A 197 -6.50 12.12 -27.07
N VAL A 198 -7.16 11.05 -27.48
CA VAL A 198 -8.41 10.58 -26.86
C VAL A 198 -8.14 9.84 -25.57
N PHE A 199 -7.26 8.85 -25.57
CA PHE A 199 -6.92 8.12 -24.35
C PHE A 199 -6.20 9.00 -23.34
N GLY A 200 -5.31 9.90 -23.80
CA GLY A 200 -4.64 10.87 -22.94
C GLY A 200 -5.63 11.75 -22.18
N PHE A 201 -6.69 12.21 -22.83
CA PHE A 201 -7.73 13.00 -22.16
C PHE A 201 -8.50 12.16 -21.11
N TYR A 202 -9.00 10.98 -21.47
CA TYR A 202 -9.78 10.16 -20.55
C TYR A 202 -8.97 9.64 -19.37
N SER A 203 -7.69 9.35 -19.56
CA SER A 203 -6.80 8.89 -18.47
C SER A 203 -6.19 10.03 -17.66
N ALA A 204 -6.23 11.29 -18.12
CA ALA A 204 -5.50 12.42 -17.54
C ALA A 204 -5.73 12.59 -16.03
N ILE A 205 -6.98 12.52 -15.57
CA ILE A 205 -7.33 12.70 -14.15
C ILE A 205 -6.73 11.55 -13.31
N ILE A 206 -6.89 10.31 -13.77
CA ILE A 206 -6.38 9.13 -13.07
C ILE A 206 -4.85 9.17 -13.03
N CYS A 207 -4.21 9.44 -14.17
CA CYS A 207 -2.76 9.54 -14.28
C CYS A 207 -2.19 10.67 -13.41
N PHE A 208 -2.88 11.83 -13.37
CA PHE A 208 -2.50 12.94 -12.50
C PHE A 208 -2.57 12.55 -11.02
N LEU A 209 -3.65 11.92 -10.59
CA LEU A 209 -3.83 11.47 -9.21
C LEU A 209 -2.78 10.42 -8.82
N LEU A 210 -2.50 9.43 -9.67
CA LEU A 210 -1.46 8.43 -9.42
C LEU A 210 -0.06 9.06 -9.35
N GLY A 211 0.26 9.99 -10.25
CA GLY A 211 1.54 10.72 -10.21
C GLY A 211 1.68 11.56 -8.95
N MET A 212 0.66 12.33 -8.60
CA MET A 212 0.67 13.18 -7.39
C MET A 212 0.78 12.34 -6.11
N THR A 213 -0.01 11.28 -5.99
CA THR A 213 0.06 10.39 -4.80
C THR A 213 1.41 9.69 -4.71
N GLY A 214 2.00 9.26 -5.83
CA GLY A 214 3.36 8.71 -5.85
C GLY A 214 4.41 9.71 -5.37
N LEU A 215 4.31 10.98 -5.77
CA LEU A 215 5.21 12.04 -5.29
C LEU A 215 5.00 12.34 -3.79
N LEU A 216 3.76 12.33 -3.31
CA LEU A 216 3.46 12.48 -1.88
C LEU A 216 4.06 11.35 -1.05
N ILE A 217 3.99 10.12 -1.53
CA ILE A 217 4.59 8.95 -0.87
C ILE A 217 6.13 9.04 -0.87
N PHE A 218 6.72 9.47 -1.97
CA PHE A 218 8.19 9.57 -2.09
C PHE A 218 8.76 10.74 -1.28
N PHE A 219 8.14 11.92 -1.33
CA PHE A 219 8.61 13.12 -0.64
C PHE A 219 7.95 13.26 0.74
N SER A 220 8.58 12.69 1.78
CA SER A 220 8.10 12.79 3.16
C SER A 220 7.80 14.23 3.61
N PRO A 221 8.60 15.27 3.28
CA PRO A 221 8.25 16.66 3.61
C PRO A 221 6.97 17.14 2.95
N LEU A 222 6.69 16.71 1.70
CA LEU A 222 5.48 17.07 0.97
C LEU A 222 4.25 16.40 1.60
N MET A 223 4.36 15.12 1.98
CA MET A 223 3.31 14.41 2.70
C MET A 223 3.04 15.06 4.06
N LYS A 224 4.10 15.33 4.85
CA LYS A 224 3.96 16.02 6.14
C LYS A 224 3.29 17.38 6.00
N GLY A 225 3.69 18.18 5.00
CA GLY A 225 3.05 19.46 4.70
C GLY A 225 1.57 19.30 4.36
N THR A 226 1.22 18.28 3.56
CA THR A 226 -0.17 17.98 3.21
C THR A 226 -0.98 17.61 4.46
N VAL A 227 -0.47 16.71 5.30
CA VAL A 227 -1.12 16.33 6.57
C VAL A 227 -1.28 17.54 7.50
N SER A 228 -0.27 18.42 7.57
CA SER A 228 -0.32 19.64 8.39
C SER A 228 -1.39 20.64 7.93
N LEU A 229 -1.66 20.74 6.62
CA LEU A 229 -2.76 21.57 6.10
C LEU A 229 -4.13 21.12 6.62
N PHE A 230 -4.27 19.86 7.04
CA PHE A 230 -5.48 19.31 7.64
C PHE A 230 -5.41 19.23 9.18
N GLY A 231 -4.44 19.89 9.80
CA GLY A 231 -4.32 20.01 11.26
C GLY A 231 -3.49 18.92 11.93
N GLY A 232 -2.76 18.11 11.18
CA GLY A 232 -1.85 17.11 11.73
C GLY A 232 -0.48 17.66 12.07
N GLU A 233 0.18 17.09 13.10
CA GLU A 233 1.52 17.49 13.51
C GLU A 233 2.66 16.91 12.62
N GLY A 234 2.30 16.16 11.56
CA GLY A 234 3.27 15.51 10.68
C GLY A 234 4.03 14.36 11.33
N LYS A 235 3.65 13.93 12.54
CA LYS A 235 4.15 12.70 13.15
C LYS A 235 3.39 11.51 12.56
N MET A 236 4.12 10.58 11.94
CA MET A 236 3.53 9.29 11.59
C MET A 236 3.43 8.46 12.88
N TRP A 237 2.30 7.80 13.07
CA TRP A 237 2.01 6.95 14.24
C TRP A 237 3.13 5.93 14.55
N PHE A 238 3.92 5.53 13.57
CA PHE A 238 5.08 4.63 13.72
C PHE A 238 6.10 5.11 14.78
N TYR A 239 6.16 6.41 15.03
CA TYR A 239 7.07 6.97 16.05
C TYR A 239 6.53 6.84 17.47
N THR A 240 5.24 6.57 17.66
CA THR A 240 4.65 6.40 19.00
C THR A 240 5.16 5.15 19.72
N LEU A 241 5.63 4.14 18.99
CA LEU A 241 6.24 2.95 19.58
C LEU A 241 7.52 3.25 20.39
N GLN A 242 8.24 4.31 20.03
CA GLN A 242 9.45 4.74 20.72
C GLN A 242 9.15 5.40 22.07
N ASP A 243 7.91 5.82 22.30
CA ASP A 243 7.47 6.47 23.52
C ASP A 243 7.19 5.47 24.67
N TYR A 244 7.27 4.16 24.39
CA TYR A 244 7.01 3.07 25.33
C TYR A 244 8.18 2.07 25.44
N PRO A 245 9.39 2.52 25.82
CA PRO A 245 10.52 1.62 25.99
C PRO A 245 10.26 0.66 27.16
N ARG A 246 10.74 -0.58 27.03
CA ARG A 246 10.66 -1.56 28.11
C ARG A 246 11.71 -1.25 29.19
N ASP A 247 11.28 -1.17 30.43
CA ASP A 247 12.15 -1.26 31.56
C ASP A 247 12.45 -2.75 31.85
N HIS A 248 13.63 -3.20 31.44
CA HIS A 248 14.05 -4.60 31.56
C HIS A 248 14.20 -5.05 33.01
N GLU A 249 14.63 -4.18 33.90
CA GLU A 249 14.80 -4.52 35.32
C GLU A 249 13.43 -4.62 36.01
N ALA A 250 12.55 -3.65 35.82
CA ALA A 250 11.23 -3.64 36.42
C ALA A 250 10.31 -4.77 35.91
N THR A 251 10.56 -5.28 34.68
CA THR A 251 9.69 -6.27 34.01
C THR A 251 10.30 -7.66 33.88
N LYS A 252 11.49 -7.89 34.50
CA LYS A 252 12.28 -9.11 34.33
C LYS A 252 11.52 -10.38 34.71
N ASP A 253 10.78 -10.33 35.84
CA ASP A 253 10.07 -11.47 36.39
C ASP A 253 8.55 -11.45 36.08
N LEU A 254 8.10 -10.51 35.24
CA LEU A 254 6.69 -10.40 34.85
C LEU A 254 6.38 -11.28 33.63
N ALA A 255 5.32 -12.07 33.73
CA ALA A 255 4.77 -12.80 32.61
C ALA A 255 4.02 -11.83 31.67
N PHE A 256 4.06 -12.11 30.38
CA PHE A 256 3.24 -11.39 29.39
C PHE A 256 1.76 -11.70 29.58
N TYR A 257 0.92 -10.68 29.39
CA TYR A 257 -0.52 -10.84 29.43
C TYR A 257 -1.00 -11.74 28.28
N ASP A 258 -2.11 -12.44 28.49
CA ASP A 258 -2.63 -13.36 27.48
C ASP A 258 -3.06 -12.64 26.21
N THR A 259 -2.30 -12.87 25.13
CA THR A 259 -2.54 -12.22 23.84
C THR A 259 -3.86 -12.60 23.20
N ASN A 260 -4.41 -13.79 23.50
CA ASN A 260 -5.72 -14.20 22.95
C ASN A 260 -6.85 -13.35 23.54
N VAL A 261 -6.75 -13.00 24.83
CA VAL A 261 -7.71 -12.08 25.46
C VAL A 261 -7.63 -10.70 24.83
N LEU A 262 -6.41 -10.21 24.54
CA LEU A 262 -6.21 -8.90 23.88
C LEU A 262 -6.72 -8.89 22.44
N ILE A 263 -6.50 -9.98 21.69
CA ILE A 263 -6.99 -10.16 20.32
C ILE A 263 -8.53 -10.09 20.31
N GLN A 264 -9.18 -10.83 21.21
CA GLN A 264 -10.63 -10.82 21.30
C GLN A 264 -11.15 -9.42 21.68
N LYS A 265 -10.56 -8.79 22.69
CA LYS A 265 -10.89 -7.42 23.12
C LYS A 265 -10.75 -6.41 21.96
N ALA A 266 -9.68 -6.52 21.18
CA ALA A 266 -9.46 -5.64 20.03
C ALA A 266 -10.53 -5.84 18.94
N PHE A 267 -10.89 -7.08 18.66
CA PHE A 267 -11.98 -7.38 17.71
C PHE A 267 -13.34 -6.91 18.21
N ASP A 268 -13.62 -7.01 19.50
CA ASP A 268 -14.91 -6.57 20.08
C ASP A 268 -15.04 -5.04 20.02
N LEU A 269 -13.94 -4.32 20.25
CA LEU A 269 -13.89 -2.86 20.12
C LEU A 269 -14.04 -2.39 18.66
N HIS A 270 -13.58 -3.20 17.69
CA HIS A 270 -13.61 -2.88 16.26
C HIS A 270 -14.33 -3.97 15.46
N PRO A 271 -15.67 -4.07 15.54
CA PRO A 271 -16.44 -5.16 14.91
C PRO A 271 -16.44 -5.14 13.38
N ASP A 272 -16.05 -4.03 12.76
CA ASP A 272 -15.90 -3.86 11.32
C ASP A 272 -14.56 -4.40 10.77
N LYS A 273 -13.61 -4.72 11.64
CA LYS A 273 -12.30 -5.26 11.27
C LYS A 273 -12.30 -6.78 11.27
N THR A 274 -11.60 -7.35 10.30
CA THR A 274 -11.51 -8.82 10.13
C THR A 274 -10.14 -9.38 10.42
N ILE A 275 -9.12 -8.53 10.46
CA ILE A 275 -7.75 -8.93 10.78
C ILE A 275 -7.12 -8.01 11.80
N ILE A 276 -6.18 -8.57 12.55
CA ILE A 276 -5.22 -7.83 13.38
C ILE A 276 -3.82 -8.22 12.90
N ARG A 277 -2.99 -7.22 12.65
CA ARG A 277 -1.57 -7.42 12.43
C ARG A 277 -0.81 -7.00 13.69
N ILE A 278 -0.07 -7.92 14.27
CA ILE A 278 0.73 -7.70 15.47
C ILE A 278 2.19 -7.65 15.05
N TRP A 279 2.81 -6.49 15.18
CA TRP A 279 4.22 -6.33 14.88
C TRP A 279 5.08 -6.83 16.03
N THR A 280 6.09 -7.62 15.68
CA THR A 280 7.05 -8.18 16.61
C THR A 280 8.43 -7.54 16.48
N TYR A 281 8.58 -6.60 15.54
CA TYR A 281 9.81 -5.83 15.39
C TYR A 281 10.10 -5.07 16.68
N ASN A 282 11.30 -5.21 17.20
CA ASN A 282 11.72 -4.65 18.49
C ASN A 282 10.91 -5.13 19.70
N TYR A 283 10.30 -6.32 19.56
CA TYR A 283 9.38 -6.91 20.52
C TYR A 283 9.91 -6.94 21.96
N ASP A 284 11.22 -7.27 22.13
CA ASP A 284 11.84 -7.37 23.44
C ASP A 284 12.14 -6.01 24.08
N ASN A 285 12.20 -4.93 23.29
CA ASN A 285 12.62 -3.60 23.74
C ASN A 285 11.47 -2.63 23.99
N VAL A 286 10.23 -3.03 23.74
CA VAL A 286 9.03 -2.20 23.96
C VAL A 286 8.07 -2.88 24.93
N SER A 287 7.39 -2.08 25.76
CA SER A 287 6.44 -2.56 26.77
C SER A 287 5.02 -2.79 26.23
N ILE A 288 4.75 -2.48 24.95
CA ILE A 288 3.42 -2.52 24.37
C ILE A 288 3.31 -3.53 23.24
N TYR A 289 2.09 -4.05 23.05
CA TYR A 289 1.65 -4.76 21.85
C TYR A 289 0.98 -3.78 20.88
N PRO A 290 1.56 -3.53 19.71
CA PRO A 290 0.90 -2.76 18.66
C PRO A 290 0.00 -3.67 17.82
N PHE A 291 -1.31 -3.50 17.93
CA PHE A 291 -2.33 -4.22 17.16
C PHE A 291 -2.87 -3.33 16.07
N PHE A 292 -2.48 -3.59 14.82
CA PHE A 292 -2.98 -2.86 13.65
C PHE A 292 -4.20 -3.56 13.09
N LEU A 293 -5.29 -2.83 12.99
CA LEU A 293 -6.60 -3.32 12.63
C LEU A 293 -6.88 -3.09 11.15
N GLY A 294 -7.38 -4.08 10.46
CA GLY A 294 -7.67 -3.99 9.04
C GLY A 294 -8.71 -4.99 8.55
N THR A 295 -8.96 -4.95 7.26
CA THR A 295 -9.82 -5.90 6.54
C THR A 295 -9.07 -6.72 5.51
N ASN A 296 -7.79 -6.43 5.29
CA ASN A 296 -6.93 -7.12 4.35
C ASN A 296 -5.49 -7.13 4.86
N ALA A 297 -4.85 -8.29 4.78
CA ALA A 297 -3.50 -8.54 5.25
C ALA A 297 -2.40 -8.33 4.19
N GLY A 298 -2.78 -8.06 2.95
CA GLY A 298 -1.87 -8.05 1.82
C GLY A 298 -1.19 -6.70 1.54
N LEU A 299 -0.66 -6.55 0.33
CA LEU A 299 0.00 -5.33 -0.15
C LEU A 299 -0.93 -4.13 -0.23
N LYS A 300 -2.24 -4.37 -0.39
CA LYS A 300 -3.30 -3.36 -0.39
C LYS A 300 -3.81 -3.07 1.02
N SER A 301 -3.08 -3.43 2.06
CA SER A 301 -3.56 -3.23 3.41
C SER A 301 -3.67 -1.75 3.74
N GLU A 302 -4.73 -1.40 4.43
CA GLU A 302 -4.99 -0.04 4.95
C GLU A 302 -4.19 0.22 6.23
N GLU A 303 -3.02 -0.40 6.34
CA GLU A 303 -2.27 -0.47 7.58
C GLU A 303 -1.79 0.86 8.10
N GLY A 304 -1.68 0.85 9.39
CA GLY A 304 -1.02 1.87 10.15
C GLY A 304 -1.92 3.00 10.62
N LYS A 305 -3.23 2.87 10.46
CA LYS A 305 -4.14 3.98 10.69
C LYS A 305 -5.23 3.71 11.72
N GLU A 306 -5.54 2.46 11.95
CA GLU A 306 -6.31 2.03 13.08
C GLU A 306 -5.47 1.05 13.88
N ALA A 307 -5.07 1.44 15.05
CA ALA A 307 -4.25 0.62 15.92
C ALA A 307 -4.75 0.74 17.37
N ILE A 308 -4.66 -0.35 18.09
CA ILE A 308 -4.81 -0.38 19.54
C ILE A 308 -3.47 -0.80 20.13
N TYR A 309 -3.08 -0.12 21.18
CA TYR A 309 -1.87 -0.43 21.93
C TYR A 309 -2.27 -0.95 23.29
N PHE A 310 -1.78 -2.15 23.65
CA PHE A 310 -1.96 -2.74 24.95
C PHE A 310 -0.62 -2.84 25.65
N ASP A 311 -0.59 -2.58 26.96
CA ASP A 311 0.56 -2.91 27.79
C ASP A 311 0.74 -4.43 27.84
N LYS A 312 1.99 -4.88 27.66
CA LYS A 312 2.31 -6.31 27.55
C LYS A 312 2.12 -7.09 28.83
N PHE A 313 2.19 -6.42 29.98
CA PHE A 313 2.20 -7.05 31.28
C PHE A 313 0.85 -6.93 31.97
N SER A 314 0.24 -5.75 31.97
CA SER A 314 -1.07 -5.52 32.59
C SER A 314 -2.25 -5.85 31.68
N GLY A 315 -2.07 -5.85 30.34
CA GLY A 315 -3.15 -5.98 29.38
C GLY A 315 -4.04 -4.74 29.28
N GLU A 316 -3.66 -3.63 29.93
CA GLU A 316 -4.38 -2.38 29.85
C GLU A 316 -4.25 -1.76 28.47
N MET A 317 -5.32 -1.12 28.01
CA MET A 317 -5.31 -0.35 26.77
C MET A 317 -4.61 0.98 27.00
N VAL A 318 -3.49 1.17 26.32
CA VAL A 318 -2.69 2.40 26.41
C VAL A 318 -3.22 3.46 25.43
N ASN A 319 -3.61 3.04 24.24
CA ASN A 319 -4.13 3.94 23.21
C ASN A 319 -5.06 3.19 22.24
N ASP A 320 -6.09 3.87 21.77
CA ASP A 320 -6.97 3.41 20.69
C ASP A 320 -7.12 4.53 19.65
N SER A 321 -6.80 4.22 18.41
CA SER A 321 -6.91 5.15 17.27
C SER A 321 -8.34 5.34 16.74
N LYS A 322 -9.38 4.89 17.49
CA LYS A 322 -10.78 4.96 17.08
C LYS A 322 -11.25 6.39 16.76
N GLU A 323 -10.63 7.38 17.36
CA GLU A 323 -10.86 8.80 17.08
C GLU A 323 -9.92 9.30 15.98
N GLN A 324 -10.01 8.73 14.80
CA GLN A 324 -9.24 9.22 13.64
C GLN A 324 -9.66 10.65 13.29
N LYS A 325 -8.69 11.55 13.32
CA LYS A 325 -8.83 12.93 12.88
C LYS A 325 -8.73 13.02 11.35
N ILE A 326 -9.13 14.17 10.80
CA ILE A 326 -9.14 14.39 9.33
C ILE A 326 -7.77 14.11 8.70
N TYR A 327 -6.69 14.50 9.36
CA TYR A 327 -5.34 14.31 8.84
C TYR A 327 -4.90 12.85 8.73
N ASP A 328 -5.37 11.96 9.61
CA ASP A 328 -5.12 10.52 9.52
C ASP A 328 -5.81 9.91 8.28
N LYS A 329 -7.00 10.46 7.95
CA LYS A 329 -7.75 10.05 6.76
C LYS A 329 -7.07 10.50 5.46
N VAL A 330 -6.38 11.65 5.47
CA VAL A 330 -5.67 12.18 4.30
C VAL A 330 -4.52 11.27 3.88
N ASP A 331 -3.68 10.87 4.83
CA ASP A 331 -2.57 9.94 4.55
C ASP A 331 -3.09 8.60 4.01
N ASN A 332 -4.19 8.08 4.60
CA ASN A 332 -4.87 6.88 4.14
C ASN A 332 -5.38 7.02 2.70
N LEU A 333 -6.03 8.14 2.42
CA LEU A 333 -6.58 8.41 1.10
C LEU A 333 -5.48 8.45 0.02
N VAL A 334 -4.33 9.04 0.32
CA VAL A 334 -3.18 9.07 -0.59
C VAL A 334 -2.75 7.64 -0.96
N TRP A 335 -2.61 6.76 0.04
CA TRP A 335 -2.26 5.37 -0.20
C TRP A 335 -3.34 4.61 -0.98
N GLN A 336 -4.61 4.75 -0.58
CA GLN A 336 -5.75 4.09 -1.24
C GLN A 336 -5.89 4.51 -2.71
N ILE A 337 -5.71 5.80 -3.02
CA ILE A 337 -5.73 6.29 -4.41
C ILE A 337 -4.58 5.65 -5.19
N HIS A 338 -3.36 5.68 -4.63
CA HIS A 338 -2.18 5.14 -5.30
C HIS A 338 -2.29 3.64 -5.58
N MET A 339 -2.84 2.87 -4.63
CA MET A 339 -3.05 1.42 -4.78
C MET A 339 -4.34 1.04 -5.53
N GLY A 340 -5.07 2.01 -6.06
CA GLY A 340 -6.31 1.75 -6.80
C GLY A 340 -7.46 1.22 -5.94
N GLN A 341 -7.43 1.40 -4.63
CA GLN A 341 -8.46 0.89 -3.71
C GLN A 341 -9.70 1.79 -3.64
N TRP A 342 -9.58 3.02 -4.07
CA TRP A 342 -10.64 4.03 -3.95
C TRP A 342 -11.91 3.68 -4.72
N TRP A 343 -11.81 2.90 -5.80
CA TRP A 343 -12.95 2.63 -6.70
C TRP A 343 -13.70 1.32 -6.41
N GLY A 344 -13.30 0.45 -5.50
CA GLY A 344 -13.69 -0.96 -5.52
C GLY A 344 -14.35 -1.57 -4.29
N ARG A 345 -14.38 -0.94 -3.13
CA ARG A 345 -14.99 -1.55 -1.93
C ARG A 345 -16.27 -0.85 -1.48
N ARG A 346 -17.36 -1.02 -2.22
CA ARG A 346 -18.66 -1.04 -1.54
C ARG A 346 -18.67 -2.28 -0.66
N ASN A 347 -18.60 -2.08 0.65
CA ASN A 347 -18.91 -3.09 1.64
C ASN A 347 -20.18 -3.81 1.18
N LYS A 348 -20.07 -5.07 0.80
CA LYS A 348 -21.21 -5.98 0.82
C LYS A 348 -21.64 -6.05 2.29
N LYS A 349 -22.53 -5.15 2.70
CA LYS A 349 -23.27 -5.31 3.94
C LYS A 349 -23.80 -6.74 3.88
N SER A 350 -23.29 -7.60 4.75
CA SER A 350 -23.87 -8.88 5.03
C SER A 350 -25.36 -8.63 5.24
N LYS A 351 -26.18 -9.02 4.27
CA LYS A 351 -27.61 -9.18 4.51
C LYS A 351 -27.72 -10.40 5.41
N SER A 352 -27.66 -10.16 6.70
CA SER A 352 -28.21 -11.05 7.70
C SER A 352 -29.68 -11.27 7.30
N LYS A 353 -29.97 -12.39 6.67
CA LYS A 353 -31.33 -12.88 6.54
C LYS A 353 -31.78 -13.25 7.95
N LYS A 354 -32.83 -12.56 8.40
CA LYS A 354 -33.69 -13.00 9.50
C LYS A 354 -34.25 -14.38 9.21
#